data_d10dfc8cb6c96e78f74d6ef7b646d2e6
#
_entry.id   d10dfc8cb6c96e78f74d6ef7b646d2e6
#
_cell.length_a   1.000
_cell.length_b   1.000
_cell.length_c   1.000
_cell.angle_alpha   90.00
_cell.angle_beta   90.00
_cell.angle_gamma   90.00
#
_symmetry.space_group_name_H-M   'P 1'
#
loop_
_entity.id
_entity.type
_entity.pdbx_description
1 polymer ?
#
loop_
_entity_poly.entity_id
_entity_poly.type
_entity_poly.pdbx_seq_one_letter_code
_entity_poly.pdbx_strand_id
1 'polypeptide(L)'
;MNNVIVDCEIEDGNIVDVSLELLTKGRSLADLLNVQLDAVIIGKELKGIEQQVYPFGVDNVYVAEDSRLYPYETLPHASIVSKLFKEIKPEIALFGATSIGRDLAPRIASALKCGLTADCTSLEIGEHEDKKKKKTYKDLLFQIRPAFG
;
A
#
# COMPACT_ATOMS: atom_id res chain seq x y z
N MET A 1 4.68 -14.26 8.61
CA MET A 1 4.47 -13.00 9.33
C MET A 1 3.89 -11.97 8.39
N ASN A 2 2.88 -11.27 8.84
CA ASN A 2 2.16 -10.33 7.99
C ASN A 2 2.83 -8.96 8.03
N ASN A 3 3.12 -8.43 6.86
CA ASN A 3 3.87 -7.19 6.75
C ASN A 3 2.98 -5.98 6.50
N VAL A 4 3.58 -4.80 6.50
CA VAL A 4 2.95 -3.59 6.01
C VAL A 4 3.28 -3.50 4.53
N ILE A 5 2.28 -3.23 3.69
CA ILE A 5 2.51 -3.09 2.26
C ILE A 5 1.98 -1.74 1.76
N VAL A 6 2.70 -1.13 0.84
CA VAL A 6 2.31 0.13 0.22
C VAL A 6 2.07 -0.10 -1.26
N ASP A 7 0.91 0.35 -1.73
CA ASP A 7 0.61 0.38 -3.16
C ASP A 7 1.27 1.62 -3.75
N CYS A 8 2.31 1.41 -4.55
CA CYS A 8 3.06 2.50 -5.15
C CYS A 8 2.55 2.82 -6.54
N GLU A 9 2.15 4.06 -6.76
CA GLU A 9 1.64 4.52 -8.05
C GLU A 9 2.78 5.03 -8.91
N ILE A 10 2.60 4.85 -10.22
CA ILE A 10 3.59 5.20 -11.22
C ILE A 10 3.02 6.28 -12.13
N GLU A 11 3.85 7.26 -12.46
CA GLU A 11 3.55 8.25 -13.49
C GLU A 11 4.82 8.53 -14.28
N ASP A 12 4.73 8.36 -15.58
CA ASP A 12 5.86 8.58 -16.51
C ASP A 12 7.14 7.84 -16.08
N GLY A 13 6.99 6.58 -15.67
CA GLY A 13 8.12 5.74 -15.34
C GLY A 13 8.72 5.96 -13.95
N ASN A 14 8.10 6.83 -13.16
CA ASN A 14 8.59 7.12 -11.81
C ASN A 14 7.52 6.91 -10.78
N ILE A 15 7.94 6.56 -9.58
CA ILE A 15 7.02 6.45 -8.45
C ILE A 15 6.65 7.86 -8.01
N VAL A 16 5.35 8.11 -7.86
CA VAL A 16 4.85 9.43 -7.51
C VAL A 16 5.18 9.79 -6.07
N ASP A 17 5.26 11.09 -5.78
CA ASP A 17 5.67 11.60 -4.48
C ASP A 17 4.78 11.08 -3.33
N VAL A 18 3.49 11.02 -3.55
CA VAL A 18 2.55 10.53 -2.53
C VAL A 18 2.89 9.09 -2.11
N SER A 19 3.29 8.27 -3.08
CA SER A 19 3.67 6.89 -2.77
C SER A 19 4.99 6.84 -2.00
N LEU A 20 5.94 7.71 -2.33
CA LEU A 20 7.19 7.79 -1.57
C LEU A 20 6.93 8.23 -0.13
N GLU A 21 6.01 9.17 0.08
CA GLU A 21 5.61 9.56 1.43
C GLU A 21 4.98 8.40 2.17
N LEU A 22 4.14 7.62 1.49
CA LEU A 22 3.54 6.43 2.10
C LEU A 22 4.58 5.40 2.50
N LEU A 23 5.65 5.26 1.74
CA LEU A 23 6.73 4.36 2.10
C LEU A 23 7.40 4.79 3.40
N THR A 24 7.60 6.09 3.59
CA THR A 24 8.15 6.61 4.84
C THR A 24 7.24 6.29 6.01
N LYS A 25 5.94 6.51 5.85
CA LYS A 25 4.96 6.17 6.89
C LYS A 25 4.89 4.67 7.12
N GLY A 26 4.91 3.91 6.03
CA GLY A 26 4.90 2.45 6.11
C GLY A 26 6.11 1.90 6.86
N ARG A 27 7.28 2.52 6.67
CA ARG A 27 8.48 2.10 7.41
C ARG A 27 8.27 2.30 8.91
N SER A 28 7.74 3.44 9.30
CA SER A 28 7.44 3.71 10.72
C SER A 28 6.45 2.70 11.28
N LEU A 29 5.39 2.39 10.53
CA LEU A 29 4.40 1.41 10.95
C LEU A 29 5.00 0.01 11.10
N ALA A 30 5.79 -0.40 10.11
CA ALA A 30 6.41 -1.70 10.14
C ALA A 30 7.36 -1.84 11.32
N ASP A 31 8.10 -0.79 11.62
CA ASP A 31 9.00 -0.81 12.77
C ASP A 31 8.24 -0.94 14.08
N LEU A 32 7.13 -0.21 14.21
CA LEU A 32 6.29 -0.30 15.42
C LEU A 32 5.68 -1.68 15.58
N LEU A 33 5.29 -2.31 14.48
CA LEU A 33 4.69 -3.64 14.51
C LEU A 33 5.74 -4.75 14.49
N ASN A 34 7.01 -4.39 14.31
CA ASN A 34 8.10 -5.34 14.22
C ASN A 34 7.92 -6.31 13.07
N VAL A 35 7.56 -5.78 11.92
CA VAL A 35 7.39 -6.54 10.68
C VAL A 35 8.16 -5.86 9.55
N GLN A 36 8.14 -6.45 8.38
CA GLN A 36 8.81 -5.89 7.22
C GLN A 36 7.91 -4.93 6.46
N LEU A 37 8.51 -4.12 5.61
CA LEU A 37 7.81 -3.22 4.71
C LEU A 37 7.89 -3.74 3.29
N ASP A 38 6.74 -3.91 2.68
CA ASP A 38 6.62 -4.36 1.29
C ASP A 38 6.10 -3.22 0.41
N ALA A 39 6.42 -3.28 -0.86
CA ALA A 39 5.87 -2.38 -1.86
C ALA A 39 5.33 -3.20 -3.02
N VAL A 40 4.21 -2.77 -3.60
CA VAL A 40 3.69 -3.35 -4.83
C VAL A 40 3.65 -2.26 -5.89
N ILE A 41 4.17 -2.57 -7.06
CA ILE A 41 4.29 -1.64 -8.19
C ILE A 41 3.71 -2.32 -9.42
N ILE A 42 2.74 -1.67 -10.05
CA ILE A 42 2.06 -2.22 -11.21
C ILE A 42 2.13 -1.22 -12.35
N GLY A 43 2.58 -1.66 -13.50
CA GLY A 43 2.68 -0.76 -14.65
C GLY A 43 3.39 -1.41 -15.83
N LYS A 44 3.98 -0.59 -16.68
CA LYS A 44 4.76 -1.06 -17.81
C LYS A 44 6.14 -0.42 -17.78
N GLU A 45 7.11 -1.11 -18.39
CA GLU A 45 8.48 -0.61 -18.49
C GLU A 45 9.05 -0.25 -17.12
N LEU A 46 8.96 -1.20 -16.20
CA LEU A 46 9.35 -0.99 -14.81
C LEU A 46 10.74 -1.50 -14.47
N LYS A 47 11.57 -1.73 -15.48
CA LYS A 47 12.92 -2.24 -15.23
C LYS A 47 13.69 -1.29 -14.31
N GLY A 48 14.19 -1.83 -13.20
CA GLY A 48 14.96 -1.04 -12.25
C GLY A 48 14.13 -0.16 -11.33
N ILE A 49 12.79 -0.26 -11.40
CA ILE A 49 11.91 0.59 -10.59
C ILE A 49 12.14 0.38 -9.08
N GLU A 50 12.56 -0.81 -8.70
CA GLU A 50 12.80 -1.11 -7.28
C GLU A 50 13.89 -0.21 -6.68
N GLN A 51 14.78 0.33 -7.51
CA GLN A 51 15.80 1.25 -7.03
C GLN A 51 15.21 2.53 -6.46
N GLN A 52 14.01 2.87 -6.86
CA GLN A 52 13.36 4.08 -6.38
C GLN A 52 12.74 3.89 -4.99
N VAL A 53 12.50 2.67 -4.57
CA VAL A 53 11.86 2.40 -3.27
C VAL A 53 12.84 1.93 -2.21
N TYR A 54 13.93 1.32 -2.57
CA TYR A 54 14.91 0.84 -1.58
C TYR A 54 15.41 1.91 -0.62
N PRO A 55 15.68 3.16 -1.06
CA PRO A 55 16.12 4.19 -0.12
C PRO A 55 15.13 4.48 1.01
N PHE A 56 13.88 4.06 0.85
CA PHE A 56 12.84 4.26 1.87
C PHE A 56 12.74 3.10 2.84
N GLY A 57 13.63 2.12 2.74
CA GLY A 57 13.66 1.01 3.68
C GLY A 57 12.74 -0.14 3.33
N VAL A 58 12.37 -0.27 2.06
CA VAL A 58 11.51 -1.37 1.62
C VAL A 58 12.29 -2.68 1.65
N ASP A 59 11.70 -3.69 2.26
CA ASP A 59 12.32 -5.01 2.38
C ASP A 59 12.00 -5.91 1.21
N ASN A 60 10.78 -5.86 0.70
CA ASN A 60 10.34 -6.71 -0.41
C ASN A 60 9.57 -5.88 -1.43
N VAL A 61 9.83 -6.10 -2.70
CA VAL A 61 9.15 -5.40 -3.78
C VAL A 61 8.46 -6.41 -4.68
N TYR A 62 7.17 -6.20 -4.90
CA TYR A 62 6.36 -7.00 -5.82
C TYR A 62 6.08 -6.17 -7.05
N VAL A 63 6.54 -6.61 -8.20
CA VAL A 63 6.39 -5.86 -9.45
C VAL A 63 5.54 -6.66 -10.42
N ALA A 64 4.47 -6.05 -10.92
CA ALA A 64 3.66 -6.62 -12.00
C ALA A 64 3.83 -5.73 -13.21
N GLU A 65 4.46 -6.25 -14.24
CA GLU A 65 4.81 -5.48 -15.43
C GLU A 65 4.18 -6.07 -16.67
N ASP A 66 3.41 -5.23 -17.39
CA ASP A 66 2.81 -5.62 -18.66
C ASP A 66 2.39 -4.34 -19.37
N SER A 67 2.53 -4.32 -20.70
CA SER A 67 2.17 -3.14 -21.47
C SER A 67 0.72 -2.70 -21.30
N ARG A 68 -0.15 -3.63 -20.89
CA ARG A 68 -1.57 -3.35 -20.69
C ARG A 68 -1.89 -2.76 -19.31
N LEU A 69 -0.90 -2.66 -18.43
CA LEU A 69 -1.11 -2.22 -17.06
C LEU A 69 -0.89 -0.72 -16.86
N TYR A 70 -0.59 0.00 -17.91
CA TYR A 70 -0.44 1.45 -17.86
C TYR A 70 -1.05 2.06 -19.11
N PRO A 71 -1.87 3.10 -18.99
CA PRO A 71 -2.25 3.77 -17.73
C PRO A 71 -3.14 2.91 -16.84
N TYR A 72 -3.41 3.40 -15.66
CA TYR A 72 -4.21 2.69 -14.67
C TYR A 72 -5.59 2.32 -15.21
N GLU A 73 -5.97 1.07 -14.96
CA GLU A 73 -7.33 0.59 -15.17
C GLU A 73 -7.73 -0.22 -13.94
N THR A 74 -8.95 0.01 -13.48
CA THR A 74 -9.42 -0.52 -12.21
C THR A 74 -9.37 -2.04 -12.13
N LEU A 75 -9.97 -2.71 -13.11
CA LEU A 75 -10.16 -4.16 -13.00
C LEU A 75 -8.84 -4.94 -13.02
N PRO A 76 -7.91 -4.67 -13.95
CA PRO A 76 -6.64 -5.37 -13.92
C PRO A 76 -5.84 -5.14 -12.65
N HIS A 77 -5.79 -3.89 -12.19
CA HIS A 77 -5.06 -3.57 -10.96
C HIS A 77 -5.71 -4.22 -9.74
N ALA A 78 -7.03 -4.14 -9.63
CA ALA A 78 -7.74 -4.74 -8.50
C ALA A 78 -7.53 -6.26 -8.46
N SER A 79 -7.55 -6.90 -9.62
CA SER A 79 -7.33 -8.34 -9.72
C SER A 79 -5.94 -8.73 -9.24
N ILE A 80 -4.93 -8.03 -9.72
CA ILE A 80 -3.53 -8.32 -9.36
C ILE A 80 -3.31 -8.12 -7.86
N VAL A 81 -3.73 -6.97 -7.34
CA VAL A 81 -3.49 -6.64 -5.94
C VAL A 81 -4.27 -7.57 -5.02
N SER A 82 -5.53 -7.86 -5.35
CA SER A 82 -6.34 -8.77 -4.53
C SER A 82 -5.73 -10.16 -4.47
N LYS A 83 -5.23 -10.65 -5.61
CA LYS A 83 -4.61 -11.97 -5.65
C LYS A 83 -3.33 -11.98 -4.82
N LEU A 84 -2.50 -10.95 -4.95
CA LEU A 84 -1.29 -10.84 -4.16
C LEU A 84 -1.59 -10.81 -2.67
N PHE A 85 -2.56 -9.99 -2.27
CA PHE A 85 -2.90 -9.84 -0.86
C PHE A 85 -3.48 -11.12 -0.26
N LYS A 86 -4.17 -11.93 -1.07
CA LYS A 86 -4.63 -13.23 -0.60
C LYS A 86 -3.47 -14.17 -0.30
N GLU A 87 -2.38 -14.03 -1.02
CA GLU A 87 -1.20 -14.85 -0.81
C GLU A 87 -0.36 -14.37 0.37
N ILE A 88 -0.06 -13.08 0.41
CA ILE A 88 0.88 -12.55 1.42
C ILE A 88 0.20 -12.09 2.69
N LYS A 89 -1.10 -11.85 2.66
CA LYS A 89 -1.90 -11.47 3.84
C LYS A 89 -1.26 -10.35 4.64
N PRO A 90 -1.16 -9.15 4.07
CA PRO A 90 -0.53 -8.05 4.79
C PRO A 90 -1.32 -7.68 6.06
N GLU A 91 -0.59 -7.22 7.07
CA GLU A 91 -1.21 -6.73 8.29
C GLU A 91 -1.94 -5.42 8.02
N ILE A 92 -1.29 -4.55 7.26
CA ILE A 92 -1.83 -3.25 6.87
C ILE A 92 -1.41 -2.98 5.44
N ALA A 93 -2.34 -2.52 4.63
CA ALA A 93 -2.04 -2.05 3.28
C ALA A 93 -2.38 -0.57 3.17
N LEU A 94 -1.46 0.21 2.67
CA LEU A 94 -1.62 1.66 2.54
C LEU A 94 -1.76 2.05 1.07
N PHE A 95 -2.73 2.90 0.80
CA PHE A 95 -3.00 3.43 -0.53
C PHE A 95 -3.02 4.95 -0.47
N GLY A 96 -2.57 5.60 -1.52
CA GLY A 96 -2.60 7.06 -1.58
C GLY A 96 -4.02 7.60 -1.67
N ALA A 97 -4.21 8.80 -1.15
CA ALA A 97 -5.49 9.51 -1.26
C ALA A 97 -5.56 10.23 -2.62
N THR A 98 -5.29 9.48 -3.67
CA THR A 98 -5.34 9.93 -5.07
C THR A 98 -6.60 9.38 -5.72
N SER A 99 -6.90 9.82 -6.95
CA SER A 99 -8.04 9.25 -7.67
C SER A 99 -7.86 7.74 -7.87
N ILE A 100 -6.62 7.27 -8.10
CA ILE A 100 -6.36 5.85 -8.23
C ILE A 100 -6.60 5.13 -6.90
N GLY A 101 -6.05 5.64 -5.82
CA GLY A 101 -6.23 5.02 -4.50
C GLY A 101 -7.69 5.01 -4.07
N ARG A 102 -8.41 6.09 -4.33
CA ARG A 102 -9.83 6.18 -3.97
C ARG A 102 -10.69 5.21 -4.76
N ASP A 103 -10.26 4.83 -5.96
CA ASP A 103 -10.95 3.84 -6.77
C ASP A 103 -10.53 2.41 -6.38
N LEU A 104 -9.25 2.20 -6.19
CA LEU A 104 -8.68 0.87 -6.00
C LEU A 104 -8.90 0.30 -4.61
N ALA A 105 -8.65 1.09 -3.58
CA ALA A 105 -8.67 0.60 -2.20
C ALA A 105 -10.03 0.02 -1.77
N PRO A 106 -11.18 0.67 -2.05
CA PRO A 106 -12.46 0.09 -1.68
C PRO A 106 -12.75 -1.23 -2.39
N ARG A 107 -12.31 -1.35 -3.64
CA ARG A 107 -12.54 -2.59 -4.39
C ARG A 107 -11.76 -3.74 -3.82
N ILE A 108 -10.52 -3.49 -3.41
CA ILE A 108 -9.68 -4.51 -2.79
C ILE A 108 -10.23 -4.88 -1.42
N ALA A 109 -10.62 -3.90 -0.62
CA ALA A 109 -11.20 -4.16 0.69
C ALA A 109 -12.46 -5.01 0.56
N SER A 110 -13.31 -4.71 -0.41
CA SER A 110 -14.51 -5.49 -0.67
C SER A 110 -14.19 -6.92 -1.10
N ALA A 111 -13.23 -7.06 -2.02
CA ALA A 111 -12.86 -8.37 -2.53
C ALA A 111 -12.26 -9.28 -1.44
N LEU A 112 -11.58 -8.69 -0.48
CA LEU A 112 -10.94 -9.43 0.60
C LEU A 112 -11.78 -9.48 1.87
N LYS A 113 -12.92 -8.80 1.87
CA LYS A 113 -13.79 -8.66 3.05
C LYS A 113 -13.03 -8.07 4.23
N CYS A 114 -12.30 -7.01 3.95
CA CYS A 114 -11.49 -6.31 4.94
C CYS A 114 -12.13 -5.00 5.34
N GLY A 115 -11.72 -4.48 6.48
CA GLY A 115 -12.09 -3.13 6.87
C GLY A 115 -11.29 -2.11 6.07
N LEU A 116 -11.91 -0.99 5.76
CA LEU A 116 -11.26 0.11 5.06
C LEU A 116 -11.42 1.37 5.88
N THR A 117 -10.30 1.98 6.20
CA THR A 117 -10.28 3.29 6.83
C THR A 117 -9.81 4.28 5.78
N ALA A 118 -10.71 5.13 5.33
CA ALA A 118 -10.43 6.07 4.25
C ALA A 118 -10.23 7.48 4.80
N ASP A 119 -9.33 8.20 4.15
CA ASP A 119 -9.13 9.63 4.42
C ASP A 119 -8.90 9.93 5.88
N CYS A 120 -8.15 9.10 6.56
CA CYS A 120 -7.86 9.31 7.96
C CYS A 120 -6.74 10.32 8.12
N THR A 121 -6.96 11.25 9.04
CA THR A 121 -5.90 12.16 9.42
C THR A 121 -5.03 11.56 10.50
N SER A 122 -5.47 10.48 11.10
CA SER A 122 -4.69 9.80 12.12
C SER A 122 -4.70 8.32 11.88
N LEU A 123 -3.60 7.69 12.22
CA LEU A 123 -3.39 6.29 12.05
C LEU A 123 -3.12 5.67 13.41
N GLU A 124 -3.91 4.67 13.76
CA GLU A 124 -3.70 3.93 14.99
C GLU A 124 -3.09 2.58 14.65
N ILE A 125 -2.06 2.22 15.36
CA ILE A 125 -1.36 0.96 15.16
C ILE A 125 -1.81 0.00 16.25
N GLY A 126 -2.48 -1.07 15.82
CA GLY A 126 -3.06 -2.00 16.76
C GLY A 126 -4.37 -1.47 17.32
N GLU A 127 -4.97 -2.23 18.21
CA GLU A 127 -6.29 -1.87 18.72
C GLU A 127 -6.25 -1.23 20.08
N HIS A 128 -5.31 -1.60 20.88
CA HIS A 128 -5.35 -1.27 22.31
C HIS A 128 -4.20 -0.42 22.76
N GLU A 129 -3.01 -0.88 22.50
CA GLU A 129 -1.80 -0.26 23.01
C GLU A 129 -1.40 0.97 22.24
N ASP A 130 -1.99 1.19 21.09
CA ASP A 130 -1.50 2.22 20.19
C ASP A 130 -2.26 3.51 20.24
N LYS A 131 -3.23 3.63 21.12
CA LYS A 131 -3.93 4.89 21.27
C LYS A 131 -3.00 6.02 21.64
N LYS A 132 -1.96 5.71 22.39
CA LYS A 132 -0.96 6.69 22.79
C LYS A 132 0.03 7.02 21.69
N LYS A 133 0.08 6.17 20.68
CA LYS A 133 1.02 6.34 19.57
C LYS A 133 0.31 6.80 18.30
N LYS A 134 -0.87 7.30 18.45
CA LYS A 134 -1.64 7.83 17.35
C LYS A 134 -0.87 8.93 16.65
N LYS A 135 -0.75 8.81 15.35
CA LYS A 135 -0.07 9.81 14.53
C LYS A 135 -1.04 10.38 13.53
N THR A 136 -0.85 11.64 13.20
CA THR A 136 -1.67 12.32 12.22
C THR A 136 -0.92 12.36 10.90
N TYR A 137 -1.57 11.87 9.86
CA TYR A 137 -1.05 11.86 8.50
C TYR A 137 -2.09 12.49 7.60
N LYS A 138 -1.75 13.56 6.95
CA LYS A 138 -2.64 14.24 6.03
C LYS A 138 -2.40 13.71 4.63
N ASP A 139 -3.46 13.67 3.85
CA ASP A 139 -3.42 13.39 2.41
C ASP A 139 -2.92 12.01 2.02
N LEU A 140 -2.93 11.05 2.96
CA LEU A 140 -2.29 9.79 2.67
C LEU A 140 -3.19 8.58 2.64
N LEU A 141 -4.50 8.70 3.03
CA LEU A 141 -4.88 7.55 3.77
C LEU A 141 -6.08 6.80 3.32
N PHE A 142 -5.77 5.79 2.58
CA PHE A 142 -6.60 4.59 2.67
C PHE A 142 -5.76 3.53 3.35
N GLN A 143 -6.30 2.94 4.37
CA GLN A 143 -5.66 1.85 5.08
C GLN A 143 -6.59 0.65 5.04
N ILE A 144 -6.09 -0.45 4.51
CA ILE A 144 -6.82 -1.70 4.51
C ILE A 144 -6.27 -2.57 5.62
N ARG A 145 -7.13 -3.00 6.51
CA ARG A 145 -6.77 -3.89 7.60
C ARG A 145 -7.61 -5.14 7.48
N PRO A 146 -6.99 -6.30 7.41
CA PRO A 146 -7.76 -7.54 7.37
C PRO A 146 -8.68 -7.65 8.58
N ALA A 147 -9.89 -8.15 8.33
CA ALA A 147 -10.89 -8.30 9.38
C ALA A 147 -10.87 -9.67 10.00
N PHE A 148 -9.74 -10.32 10.01
CA PHE A 148 -9.63 -11.65 10.62
C PHE A 148 -8.51 -11.65 11.62
N GLY A 149 -8.59 -12.54 12.51
CA GLY A 149 -7.57 -12.68 13.52
C GLY A 149 -6.26 -13.18 12.98
#